data_3a41631b3170cc8ca7d1b5ca0e52a27e
#
_entry.id   3a41631b3170cc8ca7d1b5ca0e52a27e
#
_cell.length_a   1.000
_cell.length_b   1.000
_cell.length_c   1.000
_cell.angle_alpha   90.00
_cell.angle_beta   90.00
_cell.angle_gamma   90.00
#
_symmetry.space_group_name_H-M   'P 1'
#
loop_
_entity.id
_entity.type
_entity.pdbx_description
1 polymer ?
#
loop_
_entity_poly.entity_id
_entity_poly.type
_entity_poly.pdbx_seq_one_letter_code
_entity_poly.pdbx_strand_id
1 'polypeptide(L)' 'MIYIHTYYTGKFNSVKHVRVHDSHDSAKAQWLVLGGDINSYKIAE' A
#
# COMPACT_ATOMS: atom_id res chain seq x y z
N MET A 1 3.42 -13.74 -4.04
CA MET A 1 3.07 -12.40 -4.53
C MET A 1 2.95 -11.45 -3.35
N ILE A 2 3.51 -10.28 -3.46
CA ILE A 2 3.40 -9.25 -2.43
C ILE A 2 2.64 -8.05 -2.97
N TYR A 3 2.03 -7.31 -2.05
CA TYR A 3 1.31 -6.09 -2.37
C TYR A 3 1.93 -4.93 -1.62
N ILE A 4 2.20 -3.85 -2.33
CA ILE A 4 2.77 -2.65 -1.72
C ILE A 4 1.73 -1.56 -1.77
N HIS A 5 1.33 -1.09 -0.60
CA HIS A 5 0.39 0.01 -0.45
C HIS A 5 1.17 1.29 -0.18
N THR A 6 1.04 2.26 -1.06
CA THR A 6 1.66 3.56 -0.93
C THR A 6 0.58 4.60 -0.69
N TYR A 7 0.72 5.38 0.37
CA TYR A 7 -0.22 6.44 0.68
C TYR A 7 0.52 7.65 1.26
N TYR A 8 -0.17 8.78 1.27
CA TYR A 8 0.41 10.04 1.72
C TYR A 8 -0.43 10.65 2.82
N THR A 9 0.23 11.26 3.80
CA THR A 9 -0.43 11.95 4.91
C THR A 9 0.20 13.32 5.11
N GLY A 10 -0.37 14.10 6.05
CA GLY A 10 0.12 15.43 6.36
C GLY A 10 -0.41 16.50 5.43
N LYS A 11 0.05 17.73 5.66
CA LYS A 11 -0.34 18.87 4.83
C LYS A 11 0.25 18.70 3.43
N PHE A 12 -0.61 18.86 2.42
CA PHE A 12 -0.21 18.76 1.01
C PHE A 12 0.35 17.38 0.63
N ASN A 13 -0.04 16.33 1.38
CA ASN A 13 0.44 14.96 1.15
C ASN A 13 1.98 14.89 1.11
N SER A 14 2.62 15.53 2.08
CA SER A 14 4.08 15.66 2.10
C SER A 14 4.80 14.47 2.72
N VAL A 15 4.08 13.60 3.44
CA VAL A 15 4.67 12.43 4.09
C VAL A 15 4.25 11.17 3.34
N LYS A 16 5.23 10.48 2.78
CA LYS A 16 5.00 9.23 2.05
C LYS A 16 5.09 8.04 2.99
N HIS A 17 4.09 7.17 2.91
CA HIS A 17 4.07 5.92 3.67
C HIS A 17 4.04 4.74 2.69
N VAL A 18 4.83 3.72 3.01
CA VAL A 18 4.86 2.51 2.21
C VAL A 18 4.66 1.32 3.15
N ARG A 19 3.68 0.48 2.85
CA ARG A 19 3.39 -0.73 3.62
C ARG A 19 3.43 -1.94 2.71
N VAL A 20 4.04 -3.00 3.18
CA VAL A 20 4.13 -4.25 2.45
C VAL A 20 3.14 -5.24 3.05
N HIS A 21 2.32 -5.85 2.21
CA HIS A 21 1.34 -6.86 2.60
C HIS A 21 1.58 -8.14 1.80
N ASP A 22 1.41 -9.26 2.44
CA ASP A 22 1.50 -10.57 1.79
C ASP A 22 0.13 -11.08 1.32
N SER A 23 -0.93 -10.34 1.62
CA SER A 23 -2.30 -10.70 1.32
C SER A 23 -3.02 -9.54 0.66
N HIS A 24 -3.76 -9.83 -0.40
CA HIS A 24 -4.57 -8.82 -1.10
C HIS A 24 -5.64 -8.23 -0.19
N ASP A 25 -6.24 -9.07 0.66
CA ASP A 25 -7.31 -8.61 1.56
C ASP A 25 -6.79 -7.59 2.57
N SER A 26 -5.61 -7.81 3.14
CA SER A 26 -4.98 -6.86 4.05
C SER A 26 -4.66 -5.54 3.36
N ALA A 27 -4.09 -5.61 2.17
CA ALA A 27 -3.75 -4.41 1.39
C ALA A 27 -5.01 -3.62 1.05
N LYS A 28 -6.05 -4.31 0.61
CA LYS A 28 -7.33 -3.68 0.25
C LYS A 28 -8.00 -3.03 1.45
N ALA A 29 -7.95 -3.67 2.62
CA ALA A 29 -8.53 -3.12 3.84
C ALA A 29 -7.83 -1.80 4.21
N GLN A 30 -6.53 -1.75 4.14
CA GLN A 30 -5.77 -0.52 4.38
C GLN A 30 -6.09 0.55 3.33
N TRP A 31 -6.18 0.14 2.08
CA TRP A 31 -6.49 1.07 0.98
C TRP A 31 -7.87 1.72 1.15
N LEU A 32 -8.88 0.96 1.58
CA LEU A 32 -10.22 1.50 1.81
C LEU A 32 -10.26 2.54 2.92
N VAL A 33 -9.36 2.44 3.89
CA VAL A 33 -9.28 3.39 5.00
C VAL A 33 -8.39 4.58 4.67
N LEU A 34 -7.23 4.32 4.09
CA LEU A 34 -6.16 5.31 3.92
C LEU A 34 -6.07 5.87 2.50
N GLY A 35 -6.66 5.18 1.54
CA GLY A 35 -6.52 5.56 0.14
C GLY A 35 -5.13 5.26 -0.42
N GLY A 36 -4.74 5.95 -1.47
CA GLY A 36 -3.44 5.77 -2.11
C GLY A 36 -3.46 4.75 -3.22
N ASP A 37 -2.32 4.09 -3.44
CA ASP A 37 -2.15 3.13 -4.52
C ASP A 37 -1.70 1.77 -3.99
N ILE A 38 -2.17 0.71 -4.64
CA ILE A 38 -1.71 -0.65 -4.37
C ILE A 38 -1.07 -1.20 -5.62
N ASN A 39 0.16 -1.69 -5.48
CA ASN A 39 0.87 -2.36 -6.55
C ASN A 39 1.18 -3.80 -6.12
N SER A 40 1.04 -4.72 -7.05
CA SER A 40 1.38 -6.11 -6.80
C SER A 40 2.68 -6.48 -7.48
N TYR A 41 3.51 -7.25 -6.78
CA TYR A 41 4.79 -7.71 -7.30
C TYR A 41 4.92 -9.20 -7.12
N LYS A 42 5.43 -9.85 -8.14
CA LYS A 42 5.71 -11.27 -8.08
C LYS A 42 7.08 -11.46 -7.43
N ILE A 43 7.13 -12.38 -6.45
CA ILE A 43 8.40 -12.72 -5.82
C ILE A 43 9.19 -13.59 -6.80
N ALA A 44 10.39 -13.13 -7.15
CA ALA A 44 11.31 -13.91 -7.98
C ALA A 44 12.01 -14.94 -7.10
N GLU A 45 11.92 -16.18 -7.48
CA GLU A 45 12.64 -17.26 -6.80
C GLU A 45 13.98 -17.52 -7.49
#